data_cfda2116e4971313acfbbdf2c5cc8359
#
_entry.id   cfda2116e4971313acfbbdf2c5cc8359
#
_cell.length_a   1.000
_cell.length_b   1.000
_cell.length_c   1.000
_cell.angle_alpha   90.00
_cell.angle_beta   90.00
_cell.angle_gamma   90.00
#
_symmetry.space_group_name_H-M   'P 1'
#
loop_
_entity.id
_entity.type
_entity.pdbx_description
1 polymer ?
#
loop_
_entity_poly.entity_id
_entity_poly.type
_entity_poly.pdbx_seq_one_letter_code
_entity_poly.pdbx_strand_id
1 'polypeptide(L)'
;MITLTVNGTRHQVSVPPDTPLLWVIREVIGLTGTKFGCGMSLCGACTVHVEGRAIRSCVTPVSAVAGKEVTTIEGIPESHPVKQAWIADDVPQCGWCQPGQIMAATALLAANPKPDDAAIDEAMTGILCRCGTYQRIRTAIHRAAGTTSKGGAP
;
A
#
# COMPACT_ATOMS: atom_id res chain seq x y z
N MET A 1 16.98 -20.43 -6.51
CA MET A 1 16.44 -19.85 -5.26
C MET A 1 16.67 -18.35 -5.25
N ILE A 2 15.65 -17.57 -4.91
CA ILE A 2 15.70 -16.11 -4.82
C ILE A 2 15.59 -15.73 -3.34
N THR A 3 16.47 -14.84 -2.87
CA THR A 3 16.42 -14.34 -1.50
C THR A 3 15.87 -12.91 -1.52
N LEU A 4 14.92 -12.62 -0.63
CA LEU A 4 14.37 -11.28 -0.38
C LEU A 4 14.08 -11.13 1.11
N THR A 5 14.00 -9.89 1.57
CA THR A 5 13.58 -9.59 2.94
C THR A 5 12.15 -9.06 2.89
N VAL A 6 11.24 -9.62 3.70
CA VAL A 6 9.86 -9.15 3.77
C VAL A 6 9.53 -8.84 5.23
N ASN A 7 9.17 -7.60 5.50
CA ASN A 7 8.86 -7.08 6.84
C ASN A 7 9.99 -7.40 7.85
N GLY A 8 11.24 -7.20 7.44
CA GLY A 8 12.43 -7.46 8.25
C GLY A 8 12.82 -8.94 8.37
N THR A 9 12.06 -9.86 7.79
CA THR A 9 12.35 -11.29 7.82
C THR A 9 12.91 -11.76 6.48
N ARG A 10 14.05 -12.46 6.51
CA ARG A 10 14.69 -13.01 5.30
C ARG A 10 13.99 -14.28 4.85
N HIS A 11 13.60 -14.33 3.58
CA HIS A 11 12.96 -15.47 2.93
C HIS A 11 13.82 -15.96 1.76
N GLN A 12 13.86 -17.28 1.59
CA GLN A 12 14.41 -17.94 0.41
C GLN A 12 13.26 -18.65 -0.30
N VAL A 13 13.00 -18.26 -1.53
CA VAL A 13 11.87 -18.80 -2.30
C VAL A 13 12.37 -19.52 -3.55
N SER A 14 11.75 -20.65 -3.85
CA SER A 14 12.07 -21.49 -5.02
C SER A 14 10.90 -21.42 -6.01
N VAL A 15 10.88 -20.33 -6.76
CA VAL A 15 9.86 -20.05 -7.78
C VAL A 15 10.54 -19.57 -9.07
N PRO A 16 9.88 -19.63 -10.24
CA PRO A 16 10.37 -18.99 -11.45
C PRO A 16 10.68 -17.50 -11.22
N PRO A 17 11.78 -16.96 -11.79
CA PRO A 17 12.21 -15.59 -11.53
C PRO A 17 11.24 -14.51 -12.00
N ASP A 18 10.36 -14.83 -12.94
CA ASP A 18 9.30 -13.98 -13.47
C ASP A 18 7.99 -14.05 -12.69
N THR A 19 7.90 -14.92 -11.65
CA THR A 19 6.74 -14.99 -10.79
C THR A 19 6.44 -13.62 -10.19
N PRO A 20 5.19 -13.10 -10.32
CA PRO A 20 4.82 -11.82 -9.73
C PRO A 20 5.02 -11.83 -8.20
N LEU A 21 5.63 -10.78 -7.68
CA LEU A 21 5.89 -10.62 -6.24
C LEU A 21 4.63 -10.81 -5.39
N LEU A 22 3.47 -10.38 -5.90
CA LEU A 22 2.18 -10.56 -5.22
C LEU A 22 1.93 -12.03 -4.83
N TRP A 23 2.17 -12.97 -5.73
CA TRP A 23 1.93 -14.39 -5.47
C TRP A 23 2.98 -15.00 -4.54
N VAL A 24 4.23 -14.51 -4.63
CA VAL A 24 5.26 -14.90 -3.66
C VAL A 24 4.87 -14.46 -2.24
N ILE A 25 4.41 -13.22 -2.07
CA ILE A 25 3.96 -12.69 -0.78
C ILE A 25 2.78 -13.51 -0.25
N ARG A 26 1.76 -13.78 -1.08
CA ARG A 26 0.50 -14.37 -0.64
C ARG A 26 0.55 -15.88 -0.49
N GLU A 27 1.11 -16.57 -1.50
CA GLU A 27 0.99 -18.03 -1.61
C GLU A 27 2.23 -18.77 -1.07
N VAL A 28 3.42 -18.15 -1.17
CA VAL A 28 4.66 -18.77 -0.72
C VAL A 28 5.00 -18.36 0.71
N ILE A 29 4.91 -17.05 1.02
CA ILE A 29 5.21 -16.50 2.35
C ILE A 29 3.97 -16.56 3.26
N GLY A 30 2.76 -16.50 2.69
CA GLY A 30 1.50 -16.62 3.43
C GLY A 30 0.96 -15.28 3.98
N LEU A 31 1.49 -14.12 3.52
CA LEU A 31 1.01 -12.80 3.92
C LEU A 31 -0.15 -12.37 3.01
N THR A 32 -1.37 -12.48 3.49
CA THR A 32 -2.60 -12.30 2.68
C THR A 32 -3.18 -10.88 2.72
N GLY A 33 -2.57 -9.96 3.47
CA GLY A 33 -3.02 -8.57 3.56
C GLY A 33 -2.94 -7.81 2.24
N THR A 34 -1.88 -8.01 1.45
CA THR A 34 -1.77 -7.49 0.09
C THR A 34 -2.78 -8.18 -0.83
N LYS A 35 -3.57 -7.41 -1.60
CA LYS A 35 -4.71 -7.94 -2.36
C LYS A 35 -4.47 -7.97 -3.86
N PHE A 36 -5.02 -9.00 -4.53
CA PHE A 36 -5.12 -9.06 -5.98
C PHE A 36 -6.38 -8.31 -6.45
N GLY A 37 -6.28 -7.62 -7.57
CA GLY A 37 -7.41 -6.99 -8.25
C GLY A 37 -7.29 -7.14 -9.76
N CYS A 38 -6.68 -6.18 -10.46
CA CYS A 38 -6.63 -6.18 -11.93
C CYS A 38 -5.53 -7.06 -12.54
N GLY A 39 -4.43 -7.33 -11.83
CA GLY A 39 -3.27 -8.07 -12.35
C GLY A 39 -2.43 -7.30 -13.39
N MET A 40 -2.73 -6.04 -13.66
CA MET A 40 -2.11 -5.24 -14.71
C MET A 40 -1.73 -3.82 -14.28
N SER A 41 -1.44 -3.64 -12.99
CA SER A 41 -0.94 -2.36 -12.42
C SER A 41 -1.93 -1.18 -12.40
N LEU A 42 -3.23 -1.39 -12.68
CA LEU A 42 -4.20 -0.31 -12.81
C LEU A 42 -4.94 0.01 -11.50
N CYS A 43 -5.32 -1.02 -10.70
CA CYS A 43 -6.21 -0.81 -9.55
C CYS A 43 -5.51 -0.48 -8.22
N GLY A 44 -4.23 -0.74 -8.10
CA GLY A 44 -3.43 -0.43 -6.92
C GLY A 44 -3.67 -1.29 -5.67
N ALA A 45 -4.59 -2.26 -5.67
CA ALA A 45 -4.87 -3.12 -4.52
C ALA A 45 -3.64 -3.91 -4.04
N CYS A 46 -2.71 -4.19 -4.95
CA CYS A 46 -1.48 -4.94 -4.70
C CYS A 46 -0.27 -4.07 -4.31
N THR A 47 -0.47 -2.82 -3.94
CA THR A 47 0.63 -1.91 -3.59
C THR A 47 1.38 -2.40 -2.36
N VAL A 48 2.70 -2.49 -2.48
CA VAL A 48 3.66 -2.77 -1.41
C VAL A 48 4.80 -1.76 -1.51
N HIS A 49 5.68 -1.70 -0.50
CA HIS A 49 6.91 -0.92 -0.63
C HIS A 49 8.07 -1.84 -0.98
N VAL A 50 8.95 -1.37 -1.87
CA VAL A 50 10.28 -1.92 -2.11
C VAL A 50 11.29 -0.80 -1.87
N GLU A 51 12.19 -1.00 -0.93
CA GLU A 51 13.13 0.05 -0.50
C GLU A 51 12.42 1.38 -0.17
N GLY A 52 11.27 1.31 0.50
CA GLY A 52 10.44 2.46 0.87
C GLY A 52 9.58 3.07 -0.24
N ARG A 53 9.66 2.57 -1.48
CA ARG A 53 8.90 3.08 -2.63
C ARG A 53 7.67 2.24 -2.89
N ALA A 54 6.51 2.87 -3.07
CA ALA A 54 5.28 2.19 -3.44
C ALA A 54 5.37 1.62 -4.86
N ILE A 55 5.14 0.32 -4.99
CA ILE A 55 5.12 -0.39 -6.28
C ILE A 55 3.90 -1.30 -6.40
N ARG A 56 3.59 -1.73 -7.63
CA ARG A 56 2.52 -2.69 -7.93
C ARG A 56 3.08 -4.11 -7.98
N SER A 57 2.85 -4.90 -6.93
CA SER A 57 3.42 -6.25 -6.83
C SER A 57 2.87 -7.25 -7.84
N CYS A 58 1.70 -7.00 -8.43
CA CYS A 58 1.08 -7.91 -9.41
C CYS A 58 1.81 -7.98 -10.76
N VAL A 59 2.64 -6.97 -11.09
CA VAL A 59 3.41 -6.92 -12.34
C VAL A 59 4.91 -6.87 -12.11
N THR A 60 5.35 -6.84 -10.86
CA THR A 60 6.76 -6.83 -10.49
C THR A 60 7.25 -8.27 -10.35
N PRO A 61 8.20 -8.75 -11.18
CA PRO A 61 8.75 -10.09 -11.02
C PRO A 61 9.59 -10.16 -9.75
N VAL A 62 9.55 -11.31 -9.07
CA VAL A 62 10.28 -11.51 -7.81
C VAL A 62 11.78 -11.33 -7.98
N SER A 63 12.34 -11.63 -9.15
CA SER A 63 13.75 -11.39 -9.46
C SER A 63 14.16 -9.92 -9.38
N ALA A 64 13.25 -8.99 -9.68
CA ALA A 64 13.51 -7.55 -9.61
C ALA A 64 13.68 -7.03 -8.17
N VAL A 65 13.25 -7.81 -7.18
CA VAL A 65 13.35 -7.47 -5.76
C VAL A 65 14.31 -8.39 -5.00
N ALA A 66 15.09 -9.20 -5.71
CA ALA A 66 16.10 -10.03 -5.10
C ALA A 66 17.09 -9.19 -4.28
N GLY A 67 17.32 -9.60 -3.03
CA GLY A 67 18.21 -8.89 -2.09
C GLY A 67 17.64 -7.58 -1.52
N LYS A 68 16.41 -7.18 -1.87
CA LYS A 68 15.80 -5.94 -1.41
C LYS A 68 14.86 -6.16 -0.23
N GLU A 69 14.59 -5.07 0.49
CA GLU A 69 13.57 -5.01 1.53
C GLU A 69 12.20 -4.74 0.90
N VAL A 70 11.24 -5.59 1.22
CA VAL A 70 9.83 -5.46 0.85
C VAL A 70 9.01 -5.25 2.11
N THR A 71 8.21 -4.20 2.16
CA THR A 71 7.25 -3.97 3.25
C THR A 71 5.83 -4.13 2.72
N THR A 72 5.07 -4.99 3.38
CA THR A 72 3.64 -5.19 3.13
C THR A 72 2.80 -4.48 4.19
N ILE A 73 1.47 -4.52 4.06
CA ILE A 73 0.55 -3.94 5.05
C ILE A 73 0.75 -4.52 6.45
N GLU A 74 1.14 -5.78 6.55
CA GLU A 74 1.45 -6.44 7.82
C GLU A 74 2.72 -5.89 8.48
N GLY A 75 3.63 -5.32 7.69
CA GLY A 75 4.85 -4.67 8.18
C GLY A 75 4.65 -3.22 8.66
N ILE A 76 3.49 -2.62 8.39
CA ILE A 76 3.15 -1.29 8.94
C ILE A 76 2.59 -1.48 10.35
N PRO A 77 3.21 -0.89 11.39
CA PRO A 77 2.74 -1.03 12.77
C PRO A 77 1.29 -0.55 12.95
N GLU A 78 0.56 -1.17 13.88
CA GLU A 78 -0.81 -0.74 14.22
C GLU A 78 -0.84 0.70 14.75
N SER A 79 0.21 1.13 15.45
CA SER A 79 0.37 2.50 15.95
C SER A 79 0.72 3.54 14.88
N HIS A 80 0.93 3.13 13.62
CA HIS A 80 1.30 4.05 12.55
C HIS A 80 0.21 5.10 12.32
N PRO A 81 0.54 6.42 12.22
CA PRO A 81 -0.45 7.50 12.12
C PRO A 81 -1.50 7.29 11.01
N VAL A 82 -1.11 6.73 9.86
CA VAL A 82 -2.03 6.43 8.78
C VAL A 82 -3.06 5.37 9.21
N LYS A 83 -2.65 4.26 9.83
CA LYS A 83 -3.57 3.23 10.30
C LYS A 83 -4.52 3.78 11.37
N GLN A 84 -4.01 4.57 12.30
CA GLN A 84 -4.82 5.21 13.34
C GLN A 84 -5.85 6.18 12.75
N ALA A 85 -5.48 6.95 11.73
CA ALA A 85 -6.40 7.83 11.03
C ALA A 85 -7.48 7.04 10.28
N TRP A 86 -7.12 5.92 9.62
CA TRP A 86 -8.08 5.03 8.96
C TRP A 86 -9.16 4.50 9.90
N ILE A 87 -8.75 4.14 11.12
CA ILE A 87 -9.68 3.69 12.17
C ILE A 87 -10.55 4.86 12.66
N ALA A 88 -9.93 6.01 12.96
CA ALA A 88 -10.63 7.16 13.50
C ALA A 88 -11.69 7.75 12.54
N ASP A 89 -11.45 7.69 11.22
CA ASP A 89 -12.36 8.21 10.21
C ASP A 89 -13.26 7.12 9.60
N ASP A 90 -13.22 5.89 10.15
CA ASP A 90 -14.03 4.74 9.67
C ASP A 90 -13.98 4.59 8.14
N VAL A 91 -12.77 4.60 7.58
CA VAL A 91 -12.54 4.69 6.14
C VAL A 91 -13.08 3.48 5.37
N PRO A 92 -12.85 2.21 5.80
CA PRO A 92 -13.20 1.04 5.03
C PRO A 92 -14.71 0.82 4.86
N GLN A 93 -15.11 0.27 3.70
CA GLN A 93 -16.37 -0.44 3.53
C GLN A 93 -16.09 -1.93 3.30
N CYS A 94 -15.91 -2.40 2.06
CA CYS A 94 -15.58 -3.81 1.84
C CYS A 94 -14.15 -4.19 2.30
N GLY A 95 -13.26 -3.22 2.43
CA GLY A 95 -11.89 -3.40 2.91
C GLY A 95 -10.88 -3.87 1.86
N TRP A 96 -11.30 -4.27 0.66
CA TRP A 96 -10.41 -4.92 -0.31
C TRP A 96 -9.27 -4.03 -0.81
N CYS A 97 -9.54 -2.77 -1.12
CA CYS A 97 -8.52 -1.82 -1.60
C CYS A 97 -7.71 -1.19 -0.47
N GLN A 98 -8.13 -1.33 0.78
CA GLN A 98 -7.57 -0.55 1.89
C GLN A 98 -6.09 -0.83 2.18
N PRO A 99 -5.57 -2.06 2.10
CA PRO A 99 -4.13 -2.27 2.21
C PRO A 99 -3.33 -1.46 1.18
N GLY A 100 -3.76 -1.45 -0.08
CA GLY A 100 -3.13 -0.64 -1.12
C GLY A 100 -3.24 0.86 -0.87
N GLN A 101 -4.40 1.33 -0.40
CA GLN A 101 -4.62 2.73 -0.03
C GLN A 101 -3.68 3.17 1.10
N ILE A 102 -3.58 2.38 2.17
CA ILE A 102 -2.70 2.66 3.32
C ILE A 102 -1.23 2.65 2.90
N MET A 103 -0.81 1.69 2.09
CA MET A 103 0.58 1.62 1.61
C MET A 103 0.94 2.85 0.78
N ALA A 104 0.06 3.30 -0.12
CA ALA A 104 0.31 4.52 -0.91
C ALA A 104 0.30 5.78 -0.04
N ALA A 105 -0.63 5.92 0.89
CA ALA A 105 -0.69 7.04 1.81
C ALA A 105 0.56 7.11 2.71
N THR A 106 1.05 5.96 3.17
CA THR A 106 2.29 5.88 3.97
C THR A 106 3.49 6.35 3.16
N ALA A 107 3.62 5.93 1.90
CA ALA A 107 4.69 6.39 1.02
C ALA A 107 4.59 7.90 0.72
N LEU A 108 3.38 8.41 0.49
CA LEU A 108 3.14 9.84 0.30
C LEU A 108 3.61 10.64 1.50
N LEU A 109 3.19 10.28 2.72
CA LEU A 109 3.53 11.03 3.93
C LEU A 109 5.01 10.92 4.30
N ALA A 110 5.69 9.86 3.92
CA ALA A 110 7.14 9.74 4.05
C ALA A 110 7.88 10.72 3.12
N ALA A 111 7.37 10.95 1.90
CA ALA A 111 7.96 11.86 0.93
C ALA A 111 7.51 13.31 1.12
N ASN A 112 6.25 13.53 1.50
CA ASN A 112 5.63 14.82 1.73
C ASN A 112 4.80 14.77 3.03
N PRO A 113 5.38 15.19 4.17
CA PRO A 113 4.71 15.10 5.47
C PRO A 113 3.47 16.00 5.64
N LYS A 114 3.29 16.98 4.77
CA LYS A 114 2.16 17.93 4.82
C LYS A 114 1.57 18.14 3.42
N PRO A 115 0.98 17.10 2.81
CA PRO A 115 0.43 17.21 1.47
C PRO A 115 -0.83 18.10 1.48
N ASP A 116 -1.01 18.84 0.40
CA ASP A 116 -2.28 19.48 0.07
C ASP A 116 -3.20 18.50 -0.68
N ASP A 117 -4.44 18.92 -0.96
CA ASP A 117 -5.42 18.09 -1.65
C ASP A 117 -4.92 17.62 -3.04
N ALA A 118 -4.21 18.47 -3.76
CA ALA A 118 -3.70 18.14 -5.09
C ALA A 118 -2.61 17.07 -5.02
N ALA A 119 -1.69 17.16 -4.06
CA ALA A 119 -0.65 16.16 -3.83
C ALA A 119 -1.25 14.81 -3.38
N ILE A 120 -2.31 14.85 -2.56
CA ILE A 120 -3.03 13.64 -2.15
C ILE A 120 -3.70 13.00 -3.37
N ASP A 121 -4.43 13.78 -4.17
CA ASP A 121 -5.13 13.28 -5.34
C ASP A 121 -4.16 12.65 -6.35
N GLU A 122 -3.03 13.31 -6.60
CA GLU A 122 -1.98 12.77 -7.47
C GLU A 122 -1.41 11.44 -6.94
N ALA A 123 -1.03 11.39 -5.68
CA ALA A 123 -0.43 10.19 -5.06
C ALA A 123 -1.40 9.02 -4.98
N MET A 124 -2.69 9.30 -4.77
CA MET A 124 -3.73 8.28 -4.64
C MET A 124 -4.38 7.91 -5.97
N THR A 125 -4.06 8.62 -7.05
CA THR A 125 -4.50 8.27 -8.41
C THR A 125 -4.02 6.87 -8.78
N GLY A 126 -4.91 6.04 -9.33
CA GLY A 126 -4.61 4.65 -9.68
C GLY A 126 -4.73 3.67 -8.53
N ILE A 127 -5.30 4.07 -7.38
CA ILE A 127 -5.73 3.13 -6.34
C ILE A 127 -7.25 3.21 -6.23
N LEU A 128 -7.91 2.22 -6.84
CA LEU A 128 -9.35 2.25 -7.02
C LEU A 128 -10.09 1.72 -5.79
N CYS A 129 -11.14 2.44 -5.40
CA CYS A 129 -12.10 2.00 -4.40
C CYS A 129 -13.50 1.90 -5.02
N ARG A 130 -14.01 0.68 -5.23
CA ARG A 130 -15.34 0.48 -5.82
C ARG A 130 -16.47 0.93 -4.88
N CYS A 131 -16.23 0.96 -3.58
CA CYS A 131 -17.15 1.49 -2.58
C CYS A 131 -17.19 3.02 -2.53
N GLY A 132 -16.23 3.70 -3.19
CA GLY A 132 -16.19 5.16 -3.29
C GLY A 132 -15.79 5.90 -2.02
N THR A 133 -14.93 5.29 -1.16
CA THR A 133 -14.52 5.89 0.12
C THR A 133 -13.46 7.00 -0.02
N TYR A 134 -13.29 7.58 -1.19
CA TYR A 134 -12.21 8.54 -1.48
C TYR A 134 -12.20 9.77 -0.58
N GLN A 135 -13.38 10.31 -0.21
CA GLN A 135 -13.46 11.46 0.69
C GLN A 135 -12.91 11.12 2.09
N ARG A 136 -13.28 9.95 2.63
CA ARG A 136 -12.76 9.48 3.92
C ARG A 136 -11.26 9.22 3.85
N ILE A 137 -10.76 8.65 2.74
CA ILE A 137 -9.33 8.43 2.50
C ILE A 137 -8.57 9.76 2.56
N ARG A 138 -9.04 10.80 1.85
CA ARG A 138 -8.42 12.13 1.88
C ARG A 138 -8.42 12.72 3.28
N THR A 139 -9.55 12.67 3.98
CA THR A 139 -9.68 13.14 5.37
C THR A 139 -8.68 12.42 6.29
N ALA A 140 -8.59 11.11 6.18
CA ALA A 140 -7.67 10.30 6.98
C ALA A 140 -6.19 10.63 6.69
N ILE A 141 -5.83 10.91 5.44
CA ILE A 141 -4.47 11.33 5.10
C ILE A 141 -4.16 12.69 5.74
N HIS A 142 -5.07 13.66 5.66
CA HIS A 142 -4.90 14.94 6.35
C HIS A 142 -4.78 14.77 7.86
N ARG A 143 -5.62 13.93 8.47
CA ARG A 143 -5.53 13.62 9.91
C ARG A 143 -4.17 13.04 10.26
N ALA A 144 -3.70 12.06 9.50
CA ALA A 144 -2.38 11.44 9.71
C ALA A 144 -1.23 12.45 9.57
N ALA A 145 -1.37 13.42 8.67
CA ALA A 145 -0.41 14.51 8.44
C ALA A 145 -0.52 15.66 9.47
N GLY A 146 -1.55 15.67 10.31
CA GLY A 146 -1.84 16.81 11.21
C GLY A 146 -2.24 18.07 10.45
N THR A 147 -2.86 17.94 9.28
CA THR A 147 -3.33 19.03 8.41
C THR A 147 -4.85 19.00 8.27
N THR A 148 -5.42 20.00 7.61
CA THR A 148 -6.86 20.03 7.30
C THR A 148 -7.10 20.12 5.80
N SER A 149 -8.12 19.42 5.31
CA SER A 149 -8.57 19.54 3.92
C SER A 149 -9.05 20.97 3.64
N LYS A 150 -8.58 21.56 2.56
CA LYS A 150 -9.09 22.83 2.05
C LYS A 150 -10.32 22.58 1.18
N GLY A 151 -11.46 22.40 1.79
CA GLY A 151 -12.71 22.34 1.04
C GLY A 151 -13.39 20.98 1.04
N GLY A 152 -13.99 20.69 2.11
CA GLY A 152 -14.99 19.65 2.30
C GLY A 152 -15.93 20.10 3.38
N ALA A 153 -16.89 20.93 3.01
CA ALA A 153 -18.12 20.98 3.77
C ALA A 153 -18.88 19.66 3.53
N PRO A 154 -19.64 19.18 4.55
CA PRO A 154 -20.39 17.94 4.46
C PRO A 154 -21.39 17.92 3.34
#